data_bed6ac0b16f90b08d813431064f653ef
#
_entry.id   bed6ac0b16f90b08d813431064f653ef
#
_cell.length_a   1.000
_cell.length_b   1.000
_cell.length_c   1.000
_cell.angle_alpha   90.00
_cell.angle_beta   90.00
_cell.angle_gamma   90.00
#
_symmetry.space_group_name_H-M   'P 1'
#
loop_
_entity.id
_entity.type
_entity.pdbx_description
1 polymer ?
#
loop_
_entity_poly.entity_id
_entity_poly.type
_entity_poly.pdbx_seq_one_letter_code
_entity_poly.pdbx_strand_id
1 'polypeptide(L)'
;MILELPKFATVEQVAAIRNGVRPFLPEVKIPTYNRDGKSVFISKTPALQTVDVLVATLMDKLQAEVVQHRYKPMFNSGDSGYEYHLYAPGQICHYHTDGEVAQGVLRYATVILFLTDNEGGELVFPTQNKEVKPEAGKIVVFPPYGTHGHYTKPSKTNREILMTWFVYDGIKVSGVAQ
;
A
#
# COMPACT_ATOMS: atom_id res chain seq x y z
N MET A 1 -3.42 12.65 9.82
CA MET A 1 -3.06 11.66 10.88
C MET A 1 -2.47 10.45 10.21
N ILE A 2 -1.39 9.87 10.76
CA ILE A 2 -0.81 8.60 10.30
C ILE A 2 -1.14 7.57 11.37
N LEU A 3 -1.86 6.51 10.99
CA LEU A 3 -2.26 5.42 11.88
C LEU A 3 -1.34 4.23 11.64
N GLU A 4 -0.79 3.67 12.70
CA GLU A 4 -0.02 2.44 12.69
C GLU A 4 -0.76 1.35 13.45
N LEU A 5 -0.91 0.19 12.84
CA LEU A 5 -1.56 -0.99 13.41
C LEU A 5 -0.55 -2.15 13.40
N PRO A 6 0.22 -2.33 14.47
CA PRO A 6 1.21 -3.40 14.55
C PRO A 6 0.52 -4.77 14.59
N LYS A 7 1.13 -5.78 13.96
CA LYS A 7 0.64 -7.18 13.97
C LYS A 7 -0.82 -7.33 13.50
N PHE A 8 -1.26 -6.49 12.57
CA PHE A 8 -2.61 -6.56 12.02
C PHE A 8 -2.84 -7.83 11.19
N ALA A 9 -1.87 -8.15 10.32
CA ALA A 9 -1.83 -9.43 9.61
C ALA A 9 -0.99 -10.45 10.40
N THR A 10 -1.43 -11.71 10.42
CA THR A 10 -0.70 -12.80 11.09
C THR A 10 0.54 -13.20 10.27
N VAL A 11 1.47 -13.93 10.90
CA VAL A 11 2.66 -14.46 10.23
C VAL A 11 2.27 -15.37 9.05
N GLU A 12 1.24 -16.19 9.23
CA GLU A 12 0.72 -17.11 8.20
C GLU A 12 0.12 -16.34 7.02
N GLN A 13 -0.63 -15.27 7.28
CA GLN A 13 -1.20 -14.41 6.23
C GLN A 13 -0.12 -13.69 5.44
N VAL A 14 0.87 -13.13 6.13
CA VAL A 14 2.05 -12.50 5.49
C VAL A 14 2.80 -13.53 4.62
N ALA A 15 3.05 -14.72 5.13
CA ALA A 15 3.71 -15.79 4.38
C ALA A 15 2.90 -16.23 3.15
N ALA A 16 1.58 -16.38 3.28
CA ALA A 16 0.69 -16.76 2.18
C ALA A 16 0.72 -15.71 1.05
N ILE A 17 0.65 -14.43 1.39
CA ILE A 17 0.74 -13.33 0.41
C ILE A 17 2.10 -13.38 -0.31
N ARG A 18 3.20 -13.40 0.43
CA ARG A 18 4.56 -13.39 -0.15
C ARG A 18 4.81 -14.59 -1.06
N ASN A 19 4.49 -15.79 -0.59
CA ASN A 19 4.72 -17.03 -1.34
C ASN A 19 3.82 -17.13 -2.57
N GLY A 20 2.59 -16.63 -2.49
CA GLY A 20 1.67 -16.60 -3.61
C GLY A 20 2.09 -15.63 -4.71
N VAL A 21 2.58 -14.43 -4.33
CA VAL A 21 2.86 -13.36 -5.31
C VAL A 21 4.26 -13.45 -5.93
N ARG A 22 5.28 -13.83 -5.17
CA ARG A 22 6.69 -13.83 -5.64
C ARG A 22 6.93 -14.52 -6.99
N PRO A 23 6.30 -15.66 -7.32
CA PRO A 23 6.49 -16.31 -8.63
C PRO A 23 6.03 -15.46 -9.81
N PHE A 24 5.21 -14.45 -9.58
CA PHE A 24 4.64 -13.58 -10.61
C PHE A 24 5.35 -12.23 -10.74
N LEU A 25 6.39 -12.00 -9.95
CA LEU A 25 7.19 -10.78 -10.09
C LEU A 25 7.91 -10.78 -11.44
N PRO A 26 7.90 -9.65 -12.16
CA PRO A 26 8.58 -9.55 -13.45
C PRO A 26 10.09 -9.73 -13.27
N GLU A 27 10.75 -10.38 -14.22
CA GLU A 27 12.21 -10.54 -14.21
C GLU A 27 12.90 -9.18 -14.29
N VAL A 28 12.36 -8.29 -15.12
CA VAL A 28 12.89 -6.93 -15.33
C VAL A 28 11.93 -5.92 -14.73
N LYS A 29 12.49 -4.93 -14.02
CA LYS A 29 11.73 -3.78 -13.51
C LYS A 29 11.02 -3.06 -14.65
N ILE A 30 9.73 -2.80 -14.51
CA ILE A 30 9.03 -1.83 -15.34
C ILE A 30 9.42 -0.44 -14.80
N PRO A 31 10.07 0.43 -15.60
CA PRO A 31 10.43 1.76 -15.15
C PRO A 31 9.20 2.54 -14.67
N THR A 32 9.25 3.02 -13.45
CA THR A 32 8.27 3.95 -12.90
C THR A 32 8.99 5.19 -12.40
N TYR A 33 8.34 6.29 -12.51
CA TYR A 33 8.92 7.61 -12.22
C TYR A 33 9.35 7.77 -10.75
N ASN A 34 8.70 7.08 -9.81
CA ASN A 34 8.91 7.27 -8.37
C ASN A 34 9.39 6.04 -7.60
N ARG A 35 9.65 4.90 -8.27
CA ARG A 35 10.01 3.63 -7.60
C ARG A 35 11.16 2.90 -8.27
N ASP A 36 12.06 2.36 -7.46
CA ASP A 36 13.16 1.51 -7.94
C ASP A 36 12.77 0.03 -8.00
N GLY A 37 11.78 -0.38 -7.23
CA GLY A 37 11.38 -1.77 -7.04
C GLY A 37 10.59 -2.38 -8.20
N LYS A 38 10.29 -3.67 -8.06
CA LYS A 38 9.38 -4.44 -8.94
C LYS A 38 7.98 -4.44 -8.34
N SER A 39 6.95 -4.58 -9.16
CA SER A 39 5.56 -4.69 -8.69
C SER A 39 4.73 -5.68 -9.48
N VAL A 40 3.69 -6.19 -8.84
CA VAL A 40 2.62 -7.00 -9.43
C VAL A 40 1.28 -6.45 -8.96
N PHE A 41 0.37 -6.23 -9.89
CA PHE A 41 -1.01 -5.85 -9.56
C PHE A 41 -1.82 -7.15 -9.33
N ILE A 42 -2.05 -7.50 -8.06
CA ILE A 42 -2.69 -8.76 -7.64
C ILE A 42 -4.09 -8.85 -8.24
N SER A 43 -4.92 -7.84 -8.04
CA SER A 43 -6.33 -7.84 -8.46
C SER A 43 -6.54 -7.83 -9.98
N LYS A 44 -5.48 -7.62 -10.76
CA LYS A 44 -5.50 -7.72 -12.24
C LYS A 44 -4.82 -8.99 -12.77
N THR A 45 -4.36 -9.86 -11.88
CA THR A 45 -3.65 -11.10 -12.24
C THR A 45 -4.52 -12.31 -11.89
N PRO A 46 -5.23 -12.92 -12.83
CA PRO A 46 -6.21 -13.99 -12.54
C PRO A 46 -5.63 -15.16 -11.75
N ALA A 47 -4.36 -15.50 -11.97
CA ALA A 47 -3.67 -16.57 -11.25
C ALA A 47 -3.44 -16.25 -9.76
N LEU A 48 -3.63 -15.00 -9.32
CA LEU A 48 -3.49 -14.54 -7.94
C LEU A 48 -4.83 -14.38 -7.21
N GLN A 49 -5.94 -14.87 -7.76
CA GLN A 49 -7.27 -14.70 -7.17
C GLN A 49 -7.36 -15.18 -5.71
N THR A 50 -6.70 -16.28 -5.35
CA THR A 50 -6.69 -16.75 -3.94
C THR A 50 -6.00 -15.76 -3.02
N VAL A 51 -4.93 -15.13 -3.46
CA VAL A 51 -4.23 -14.08 -2.69
C VAL A 51 -5.09 -12.81 -2.65
N ASP A 52 -5.71 -12.45 -3.76
CA ASP A 52 -6.62 -11.30 -3.85
C ASP A 52 -7.75 -11.39 -2.82
N VAL A 53 -8.43 -12.54 -2.73
CA VAL A 53 -9.48 -12.80 -1.72
C VAL A 53 -8.94 -12.72 -0.28
N LEU A 54 -7.75 -13.26 -0.03
CA LEU A 54 -7.12 -13.15 1.29
C LEU A 54 -6.87 -11.69 1.67
N VAL A 55 -6.34 -10.90 0.74
CA VAL A 55 -6.05 -9.48 0.97
C VAL A 55 -7.35 -8.69 1.11
N ALA A 56 -8.36 -8.95 0.28
CA ALA A 56 -9.67 -8.32 0.39
C ALA A 56 -10.27 -8.51 1.79
N THR A 57 -10.23 -9.73 2.32
CA THR A 57 -10.70 -10.03 3.69
C THR A 57 -9.96 -9.22 4.75
N LEU A 58 -8.63 -9.02 4.60
CA LEU A 58 -7.86 -8.17 5.49
C LEU A 58 -8.25 -6.69 5.36
N MET A 59 -8.49 -6.21 4.14
CA MET A 59 -8.86 -4.82 3.90
C MET A 59 -10.28 -4.51 4.36
N ASP A 60 -11.22 -5.43 4.20
CA ASP A 60 -12.58 -5.31 4.76
C ASP A 60 -12.55 -5.17 6.29
N LYS A 61 -11.76 -6.03 6.97
CA LYS A 61 -11.55 -5.93 8.41
C LYS A 61 -10.92 -4.58 8.78
N LEU A 62 -9.89 -4.15 8.06
CA LEU A 62 -9.24 -2.88 8.29
C LEU A 62 -10.20 -1.71 8.11
N GLN A 63 -10.97 -1.73 7.02
CA GLN A 63 -11.94 -0.67 6.72
C GLN A 63 -13.00 -0.55 7.80
N ALA A 64 -13.52 -1.68 8.30
CA ALA A 64 -14.48 -1.69 9.40
C ALA A 64 -13.87 -1.10 10.69
N GLU A 65 -12.61 -1.39 11.00
CA GLU A 65 -11.91 -0.89 12.18
C GLU A 65 -11.53 0.60 12.07
N VAL A 66 -10.98 1.00 10.93
CA VAL A 66 -10.47 2.37 10.71
C VAL A 66 -11.60 3.37 10.49
N VAL A 67 -12.61 2.96 9.70
CA VAL A 67 -13.76 3.80 9.36
C VAL A 67 -14.63 4.10 10.56
N GLN A 68 -14.82 3.14 11.47
CA GLN A 68 -15.63 3.36 12.68
C GLN A 68 -15.01 4.39 13.63
N HIS A 69 -13.69 4.57 13.62
CA HIS A 69 -13.01 5.34 14.65
C HIS A 69 -12.34 6.63 14.19
N ARG A 70 -11.89 6.75 12.93
CA ARG A 70 -11.02 7.88 12.52
C ARG A 70 -11.19 8.39 11.10
N TYR A 71 -11.63 7.56 10.15
CA TYR A 71 -11.82 7.89 8.74
C TYR A 71 -13.24 7.51 8.31
N LYS A 72 -14.24 8.15 8.89
CA LYS A 72 -15.62 7.87 8.51
C LYS A 72 -15.88 8.46 7.13
N PRO A 73 -15.95 7.64 6.06
CA PRO A 73 -16.29 8.15 4.75
C PRO A 73 -17.72 8.69 4.76
N MET A 74 -17.94 9.79 4.04
CA MET A 74 -19.29 10.35 3.87
C MET A 74 -20.14 9.51 2.91
N PHE A 75 -19.54 8.59 2.15
CA PHE A 75 -20.14 7.77 1.12
C PHE A 75 -19.70 6.31 1.27
N ASN A 76 -20.35 5.41 0.53
CA ASN A 76 -19.88 4.03 0.41
C ASN A 76 -18.43 4.02 -0.05
N SER A 77 -17.66 3.10 0.47
CA SER A 77 -16.23 3.01 0.21
C SER A 77 -15.86 1.60 -0.26
N GLY A 78 -14.88 1.56 -1.15
CA GLY A 78 -14.24 0.36 -1.64
C GLY A 78 -12.72 0.51 -1.61
N ASP A 79 -12.04 -0.31 -2.35
CA ASP A 79 -10.60 -0.17 -2.59
C ASP A 79 -10.28 -0.13 -4.09
N SER A 80 -9.04 0.21 -4.43
CA SER A 80 -8.57 0.29 -5.82
C SER A 80 -7.96 -1.01 -6.34
N GLY A 81 -8.07 -2.11 -5.60
CA GLY A 81 -7.32 -3.33 -5.81
C GLY A 81 -5.92 -3.25 -5.19
N TYR A 82 -5.16 -4.33 -5.28
CA TYR A 82 -3.95 -4.55 -4.47
C TYR A 82 -2.71 -4.63 -5.33
N GLU A 83 -1.69 -3.85 -4.96
CA GLU A 83 -0.36 -3.92 -5.55
C GLU A 83 0.66 -4.47 -4.56
N TYR A 84 1.44 -5.45 -4.99
CA TYR A 84 2.59 -5.94 -4.26
C TYR A 84 3.86 -5.32 -4.84
N HIS A 85 4.76 -4.85 -3.95
CA HIS A 85 6.05 -4.27 -4.33
C HIS A 85 7.19 -4.98 -3.64
N LEU A 86 8.26 -5.24 -4.40
CA LEU A 86 9.54 -5.74 -3.90
C LEU A 86 10.64 -4.74 -4.24
N TYR A 87 11.33 -4.28 -3.22
CA TYR A 87 12.52 -3.44 -3.30
C TYR A 87 13.73 -4.26 -2.88
N ALA A 88 14.72 -4.39 -3.77
CA ALA A 88 16.01 -4.99 -3.44
C ALA A 88 16.81 -4.08 -2.47
N PRO A 89 17.88 -4.59 -1.83
CA PRO A 89 18.72 -3.78 -0.97
C PRO A 89 19.17 -2.49 -1.66
N GLY A 90 19.06 -1.37 -0.96
CA GLY A 90 19.42 -0.05 -1.48
C GLY A 90 18.35 0.66 -2.33
N GLN A 91 17.35 -0.06 -2.83
CA GLN A 91 16.27 0.52 -3.63
C GLN A 91 15.28 1.29 -2.74
N ILE A 92 14.73 2.36 -3.29
CA ILE A 92 13.82 3.27 -2.58
C ILE A 92 12.54 3.55 -3.38
N CYS A 93 11.55 4.07 -2.70
CA CYS A 93 10.48 4.85 -3.27
C CYS A 93 10.83 6.32 -3.07
N HIS A 94 10.92 7.08 -4.17
CA HIS A 94 11.28 8.50 -4.14
C HIS A 94 10.15 9.35 -3.55
N TYR A 95 10.49 10.57 -3.13
CA TYR A 95 9.50 11.49 -2.57
C TYR A 95 8.35 11.75 -3.54
N HIS A 96 7.13 11.55 -3.07
CA HIS A 96 5.89 11.78 -3.83
C HIS A 96 4.70 11.96 -2.89
N THR A 97 3.56 12.29 -3.47
CA THR A 97 2.24 12.18 -2.86
C THR A 97 1.41 11.23 -3.71
N ASP A 98 0.48 10.52 -3.10
CA ASP A 98 -0.37 9.56 -3.83
C ASP A 98 -1.47 10.23 -4.67
N GLY A 99 -1.85 11.44 -4.29
CA GLY A 99 -2.91 12.21 -4.92
C GLY A 99 -4.32 11.76 -4.50
N GLU A 100 -5.20 12.74 -4.38
CA GLU A 100 -6.61 12.51 -4.00
C GLU A 100 -7.40 11.86 -5.14
N VAL A 101 -7.01 12.11 -6.36
CA VAL A 101 -7.68 11.60 -7.56
C VAL A 101 -6.68 10.85 -8.41
N ALA A 102 -6.99 9.61 -8.71
CA ALA A 102 -6.23 8.82 -9.68
C ALA A 102 -7.15 7.90 -10.46
N GLN A 103 -6.91 7.80 -11.76
CA GLN A 103 -7.73 6.96 -12.67
C GLN A 103 -9.23 7.24 -12.58
N GLY A 104 -9.62 8.51 -12.34
CA GLY A 104 -11.01 8.94 -12.25
C GLY A 104 -11.75 8.54 -10.96
N VAL A 105 -11.05 8.01 -9.95
CA VAL A 105 -11.62 7.71 -8.63
C VAL A 105 -11.06 8.61 -7.55
N LEU A 106 -11.89 8.94 -6.57
CA LEU A 106 -11.51 9.76 -5.43
C LEU A 106 -10.99 8.86 -4.30
N ARG A 107 -9.71 9.06 -3.94
CA ARG A 107 -9.04 8.36 -2.83
C ARG A 107 -9.24 9.11 -1.53
N TYR A 108 -9.42 8.40 -0.41
CA TYR A 108 -9.47 9.03 0.92
C TYR A 108 -8.42 8.50 1.90
N ALA A 109 -7.84 7.34 1.64
CA ALA A 109 -6.73 6.82 2.44
C ALA A 109 -5.79 5.97 1.59
N THR A 110 -4.50 6.07 1.89
CA THR A 110 -3.47 5.14 1.45
C THR A 110 -3.26 4.09 2.54
N VAL A 111 -3.16 2.85 2.14
CA VAL A 111 -2.91 1.70 3.03
C VAL A 111 -1.65 0.97 2.57
N ILE A 112 -0.72 0.76 3.49
CA ILE A 112 0.50 -0.04 3.27
C ILE A 112 0.55 -1.14 4.33
N LEU A 113 0.60 -2.40 3.90
CA LEU A 113 0.93 -3.55 4.73
C LEU A 113 2.40 -3.91 4.51
N PHE A 114 3.22 -3.84 5.56
CA PHE A 114 4.59 -4.35 5.51
C PHE A 114 4.59 -5.88 5.58
N LEU A 115 5.34 -6.51 4.67
CA LEU A 115 5.42 -7.96 4.57
C LEU A 115 6.77 -8.50 5.04
N THR A 116 7.70 -7.62 5.41
CA THR A 116 9.04 -7.96 5.90
C THR A 116 9.43 -7.07 7.07
N ASP A 117 10.21 -7.65 7.98
CA ASP A 117 11.00 -6.89 8.94
C ASP A 117 12.26 -6.41 8.24
N ASN A 118 12.60 -5.14 8.39
CA ASN A 118 13.77 -4.59 7.72
C ASN A 118 14.61 -3.71 8.66
N GLU A 119 15.91 -3.78 8.47
CA GLU A 119 16.85 -2.77 8.95
C GLU A 119 17.00 -1.70 7.87
N GLY A 120 16.59 -0.48 8.17
CA GLY A 120 16.33 0.54 7.17
C GLY A 120 14.97 0.36 6.48
N GLY A 121 14.74 1.09 5.39
CA GLY A 121 13.51 1.02 4.62
C GLY A 121 12.32 1.74 5.27
N GLU A 122 12.57 2.60 6.27
CA GLU A 122 11.53 3.39 6.93
C GLU A 122 10.74 4.21 5.91
N LEU A 123 9.42 4.25 6.11
CA LEU A 123 8.53 5.17 5.43
C LEU A 123 8.58 6.53 6.16
N VAL A 124 9.03 7.55 5.45
CA VAL A 124 9.32 8.87 6.02
C VAL A 124 8.30 9.89 5.55
N PHE A 125 7.74 10.63 6.50
CA PHE A 125 6.82 11.74 6.29
C PHE A 125 7.46 13.03 6.80
N PRO A 126 8.19 13.79 5.96
CA PRO A 126 8.95 14.96 6.41
C PRO A 126 8.08 16.04 7.06
N THR A 127 6.92 16.32 6.49
CA THR A 127 6.00 17.36 6.99
C THR A 127 5.47 17.03 8.39
N GLN A 128 5.28 15.74 8.71
CA GLN A 128 4.83 15.29 10.03
C GLN A 128 5.98 15.00 10.98
N ASN A 129 7.23 15.13 10.52
CA ASN A 129 8.43 14.72 11.25
C ASN A 129 8.29 13.28 11.80
N LYS A 130 7.84 12.37 10.94
CA LYS A 130 7.53 11.00 11.33
C LYS A 130 8.21 9.99 10.42
N GLU A 131 8.75 8.94 11.06
CA GLU A 131 9.28 7.76 10.40
C GLU A 131 8.55 6.52 10.91
N VAL A 132 8.19 5.63 9.99
CA VAL A 132 7.53 4.37 10.29
C VAL A 132 8.44 3.23 9.90
N LYS A 133 8.84 2.42 10.88
CA LYS A 133 9.71 1.27 10.68
C LYS A 133 8.90 0.12 10.03
N PRO A 134 9.45 -0.52 8.98
CA PRO A 134 8.84 -1.73 8.41
C PRO A 134 8.92 -2.89 9.41
N GLU A 135 7.77 -3.47 9.71
CA GLU A 135 7.61 -4.67 10.54
C GLU A 135 6.56 -5.56 9.91
N ALA A 136 6.87 -6.83 9.71
CA ALA A 136 5.96 -7.77 9.06
C ALA A 136 4.61 -7.85 9.78
N GLY A 137 3.52 -7.72 9.01
CA GLY A 137 2.15 -7.68 9.53
C GLY A 137 1.67 -6.32 10.04
N LYS A 138 2.53 -5.28 10.09
CA LYS A 138 2.12 -3.92 10.42
C LYS A 138 1.41 -3.28 9.24
N ILE A 139 0.28 -2.62 9.51
CA ILE A 139 -0.40 -1.74 8.56
C ILE A 139 -0.16 -0.27 8.93
N VAL A 140 0.00 0.55 7.90
CA VAL A 140 0.02 2.01 8.02
C VAL A 140 -1.08 2.57 7.14
N VAL A 141 -1.88 3.47 7.70
CA VAL A 141 -2.95 4.19 6.98
C VAL A 141 -2.70 5.69 7.11
N PHE A 142 -2.77 6.40 5.98
CA PHE A 142 -2.57 7.85 5.95
C PHE A 142 -3.35 8.49 4.79
N PRO A 143 -3.63 9.82 4.86
CA PRO A 143 -4.28 10.52 3.76
C PRO A 143 -3.41 10.56 2.50
N PRO A 144 -3.99 10.39 1.29
CA PRO A 144 -3.25 10.43 0.03
C PRO A 144 -2.88 11.86 -0.40
N TYR A 145 -3.25 12.86 0.39
CA TYR A 145 -3.20 14.29 0.05
C TYR A 145 -1.79 14.87 0.04
N GLY A 146 -1.64 16.01 -0.62
CA GLY A 146 -0.39 16.75 -0.70
C GLY A 146 0.26 17.09 0.64
N THR A 147 -0.50 17.07 1.73
CA THR A 147 0.01 17.24 3.10
C THR A 147 0.82 16.03 3.60
N HIS A 148 0.70 14.86 2.98
CA HIS A 148 1.37 13.63 3.40
C HIS A 148 2.34 13.10 2.34
N GLY A 149 3.15 14.02 1.78
CA GLY A 149 4.28 13.64 0.93
C GLY A 149 5.24 12.74 1.69
N HIS A 150 5.70 11.67 1.05
CA HIS A 150 6.50 10.65 1.70
C HIS A 150 7.52 10.00 0.75
N TYR A 151 8.50 9.34 1.33
CA TYR A 151 9.51 8.55 0.62
C TYR A 151 9.95 7.39 1.52
N THR A 152 10.80 6.50 1.00
CA THR A 152 11.40 5.45 1.83
C THR A 152 12.91 5.54 1.87
N LYS A 153 13.50 5.24 3.03
CA LYS A 153 14.93 5.04 3.17
C LYS A 153 15.37 3.73 2.50
N PRO A 154 16.64 3.59 2.11
CA PRO A 154 17.16 2.31 1.63
C PRO A 154 17.13 1.27 2.76
N SER A 155 16.85 0.02 2.40
CA SER A 155 16.88 -1.13 3.30
C SER A 155 18.14 -1.96 3.03
N LYS A 156 18.65 -2.67 4.06
CA LYS A 156 19.78 -3.62 3.91
C LYS A 156 19.35 -4.96 3.33
N THR A 157 18.06 -5.28 3.39
CA THR A 157 17.49 -6.53 2.88
C THR A 157 16.32 -6.24 1.95
N ASN A 158 15.80 -7.25 1.27
CA ASN A 158 14.59 -7.11 0.47
C ASN A 158 13.45 -6.57 1.32
N ARG A 159 12.86 -5.45 0.91
CA ARG A 159 11.67 -4.87 1.51
C ARG A 159 10.46 -5.19 0.64
N GLU A 160 9.47 -5.82 1.24
CA GLU A 160 8.25 -6.21 0.56
C GLU A 160 7.07 -5.54 1.23
N ILE A 161 6.20 -4.98 0.41
CA ILE A 161 4.96 -4.34 0.87
C ILE A 161 3.80 -4.73 -0.04
N LEU A 162 2.61 -4.65 0.52
CA LEU A 162 1.37 -4.60 -0.23
C LEU A 162 0.73 -3.25 -0.01
N MET A 163 0.17 -2.66 -1.05
CA MET A 163 -0.50 -1.37 -0.96
C MET A 163 -1.83 -1.36 -1.68
N THR A 164 -2.72 -0.52 -1.19
CA THR A 164 -3.99 -0.15 -1.82
C THR A 164 -4.38 1.27 -1.42
N TRP A 165 -5.39 1.80 -2.10
CA TRP A 165 -6.06 3.04 -1.70
C TRP A 165 -7.52 2.75 -1.40
N PHE A 166 -8.01 3.23 -0.27
CA PHE A 166 -9.43 3.28 -0.04
C PHE A 166 -10.03 4.43 -0.85
N VAL A 167 -11.11 4.14 -1.56
CA VAL A 167 -11.76 5.04 -2.50
C VAL A 167 -13.23 5.21 -2.16
N TYR A 168 -13.81 6.34 -2.57
CA TYR A 168 -15.25 6.53 -2.51
C TYR A 168 -15.89 5.78 -3.69
N ASP A 169 -16.70 4.78 -3.39
CA ASP A 169 -17.39 4.00 -4.39
C ASP A 169 -18.47 4.82 -5.11
N GLY A 170 -18.55 4.63 -6.43
CA GLY A 170 -19.51 5.33 -7.28
C GLY A 170 -19.23 6.81 -7.56
N ILE A 171 -18.20 7.42 -6.95
CA ILE A 171 -17.78 8.79 -7.28
C ILE A 171 -16.78 8.76 -8.42
N LYS A 172 -17.18 9.27 -9.58
CA LYS A 172 -16.29 9.49 -10.73
C LYS A 172 -15.96 10.97 -10.84
N VAL A 173 -14.68 11.27 -10.93
CA VAL A 173 -14.20 12.65 -11.15
C VAL A 173 -14.00 12.86 -12.63
N SER A 174 -14.82 13.75 -13.22
CA SER A 174 -14.70 14.14 -14.63
C SER A 174 -13.58 15.16 -14.84
N GLY A 175 -12.95 15.15 -16.01
CA GLY A 175 -11.93 16.15 -16.40
C GLY A 175 -10.50 15.82 -15.97
N VAL A 176 -10.23 14.65 -15.41
CA VAL A 176 -8.87 14.16 -15.18
C VAL A 176 -8.40 13.42 -16.43
N ALA A 177 -7.33 13.90 -17.07
CA ALA A 177 -6.70 13.19 -18.18
C ALA A 177 -6.26 11.79 -17.73
N GLN A 178 -6.57 10.80 -18.55
CA GLN A 178 -6.16 9.42 -18.35
C GLN A 178 -4.66 9.24 -18.63
#